data_df44d713a9edee8437669b94ac7312f3
#
_entry.id   df44d713a9edee8437669b94ac7312f3
#
_cell.length_a   1.000
_cell.length_b   1.000
_cell.length_c   1.000
_cell.angle_alpha   90.00
_cell.angle_beta   90.00
_cell.angle_gamma   90.00
#
_symmetry.space_group_name_H-M   'P 1'
#
loop_
_entity.id
_entity.type
_entity.pdbx_description
1 polymer ?
#
loop_
_entity_poly.entity_id
_entity_poly.type
_entity_poly.pdbx_seq_one_letter_code
_entity_poly.pdbx_strand_id
1 'polypeptide(L)'
;MKNAVGRDIPEELLVNGKEVYQGKNYMDGKYLQKAAPRTRRYEKPQESKIVETLADALRQCGAKDGMTFSFHHHLRNGDYVVNMVMKAAIEELGLKDLTIAATSLGEAHDPIAEYIEEGKVIGIQTSGIRGRMGQVVSEGKLKTPAIIRSHGGRPRAIEAGEVHI
;
A
#
# COMPACT_ATOMS: atom_id res chain seq x y z
N MET A 1 -33.78 -18.15 4.78
CA MET A 1 -33.01 -18.24 6.07
C MET A 1 -32.35 -16.90 6.35
N LYS A 2 -32.16 -16.51 7.63
CA LYS A 2 -31.51 -15.22 7.96
C LYS A 2 -30.05 -15.41 8.30
N ASN A 3 -29.20 -14.47 7.84
CA ASN A 3 -27.79 -14.42 8.24
C ASN A 3 -27.60 -13.71 9.60
N ALA A 4 -26.37 -13.64 10.09
CA ALA A 4 -26.01 -13.06 11.38
C ALA A 4 -26.46 -11.59 11.57
N VAL A 5 -26.70 -10.85 10.51
CA VAL A 5 -27.15 -9.44 10.53
C VAL A 5 -28.64 -9.28 10.18
N GLY A 6 -29.40 -10.38 10.18
CA GLY A 6 -30.84 -10.39 9.98
C GLY A 6 -31.33 -10.27 8.53
N ARG A 7 -30.45 -10.34 7.55
CA ARG A 7 -30.81 -10.32 6.13
C ARG A 7 -31.30 -11.69 5.69
N ASP A 8 -32.35 -11.71 4.88
CA ASP A 8 -32.83 -12.95 4.26
C ASP A 8 -31.88 -13.39 3.15
N ILE A 9 -31.43 -14.64 3.25
CA ILE A 9 -30.62 -15.31 2.24
C ILE A 9 -31.49 -16.30 1.50
N PRO A 10 -31.60 -16.26 0.17
CA PRO A 10 -32.30 -17.21 -0.63
C PRO A 10 -31.76 -18.63 -0.38
N GLU A 11 -32.64 -19.57 -0.06
CA GLU A 11 -32.25 -20.94 0.29
C GLU A 11 -31.67 -21.72 -0.90
N GLU A 12 -32.08 -21.35 -2.11
CA GLU A 12 -31.56 -21.90 -3.36
C GLU A 12 -30.05 -21.63 -3.58
N LEU A 13 -29.49 -20.69 -2.85
CA LEU A 13 -28.02 -20.44 -2.87
C LEU A 13 -27.24 -21.34 -1.90
N LEU A 14 -27.94 -22.05 -1.01
CA LEU A 14 -27.36 -22.92 0.01
C LEU A 14 -27.22 -24.35 -0.50
N VAL A 15 -26.60 -24.52 -1.66
CA VAL A 15 -26.38 -25.84 -2.28
C VAL A 15 -25.08 -26.49 -1.80
N ASN A 16 -25.00 -27.81 -1.94
CA ASN A 16 -23.78 -28.60 -1.63
C ASN A 16 -23.32 -28.46 -0.17
N GLY A 17 -24.26 -28.41 0.77
CA GLY A 17 -23.94 -28.33 2.20
C GLY A 17 -23.44 -26.97 2.67
N LYS A 18 -23.62 -25.94 1.89
CA LYS A 18 -23.31 -24.56 2.32
C LYS A 18 -24.29 -24.11 3.39
N GLU A 19 -23.75 -23.51 4.42
CA GLU A 19 -24.50 -22.86 5.48
C GLU A 19 -24.43 -21.35 5.39
N VAL A 20 -25.42 -20.67 5.93
CA VAL A 20 -25.41 -19.22 6.05
C VAL A 20 -24.29 -18.81 6.98
N TYR A 21 -23.39 -17.97 6.51
CA TYR A 21 -22.30 -17.44 7.33
C TYR A 21 -22.83 -16.66 8.54
N GLN A 22 -22.55 -17.17 9.72
CA GLN A 22 -22.99 -16.59 10.99
C GLN A 22 -21.98 -15.60 11.60
N GLY A 23 -20.96 -15.25 10.84
CA GLY A 23 -19.86 -14.42 11.35
C GLY A 23 -18.94 -15.27 12.23
N LYS A 24 -17.74 -15.53 11.75
CA LYS A 24 -16.75 -16.23 12.56
C LYS A 24 -16.58 -15.41 13.83
N ASN A 25 -16.99 -15.92 14.96
CA ASN A 25 -16.84 -15.25 16.24
C ASN A 25 -17.98 -14.36 16.71
N TYR A 26 -19.02 -14.25 15.89
CA TYR A 26 -20.15 -13.44 16.27
C TYR A 26 -20.89 -14.01 17.50
N MET A 27 -20.79 -15.30 17.73
CA MET A 27 -21.64 -16.00 18.72
C MET A 27 -20.96 -16.34 20.05
N ASP A 28 -19.65 -16.35 20.13
CA ASP A 28 -18.98 -16.88 21.34
C ASP A 28 -18.35 -15.81 22.23
N GLY A 29 -18.54 -14.55 21.93
CA GLY A 29 -18.01 -13.44 22.74
C GLY A 29 -16.49 -13.44 22.94
N LYS A 30 -15.81 -14.50 22.53
CA LYS A 30 -14.38 -14.74 22.70
C LYS A 30 -13.49 -13.80 21.87
N TYR A 31 -14.08 -13.17 20.89
CA TYR A 31 -13.36 -12.25 20.00
C TYR A 31 -13.30 -10.82 20.44
N LEU A 32 -14.04 -10.48 21.46
CA LEU A 32 -14.00 -9.17 22.06
C LEU A 32 -12.74 -8.94 22.91
N GLN A 33 -11.93 -9.99 23.08
CA GLN A 33 -10.68 -9.92 23.84
C GLN A 33 -9.43 -9.91 22.95
N LYS A 34 -9.50 -9.28 21.78
CA LYS A 34 -8.25 -8.91 21.12
C LYS A 34 -7.53 -7.96 22.04
N ALA A 35 -6.32 -8.35 22.44
CA ALA A 35 -5.43 -7.42 23.10
C ALA A 35 -5.41 -6.13 22.28
N ALA A 36 -5.67 -5.01 22.91
CA ALA A 36 -5.54 -3.72 22.26
C ALA A 36 -4.16 -3.66 21.59
N PRO A 37 -4.05 -3.18 20.36
CA PRO A 37 -2.76 -3.03 19.72
C PRO A 37 -1.86 -2.27 20.69
N ARG A 38 -0.63 -2.74 20.86
CA ARG A 38 0.33 -2.06 21.71
C ARG A 38 0.45 -0.64 21.22
N THR A 39 -0.14 0.29 21.94
CA THR A 39 0.09 1.71 21.73
C THR A 39 1.55 1.96 21.98
N ARG A 40 2.29 2.37 20.96
CA ARG A 40 3.64 2.84 21.15
C ARG A 40 3.57 4.14 21.92
N ARG A 41 3.97 4.12 23.18
CA ARG A 41 4.03 5.28 24.08
C ARG A 41 5.42 5.92 23.97
N TYR A 42 5.83 6.39 22.81
CA TYR A 42 7.21 6.86 22.69
C TYR A 42 7.33 8.35 22.47
N GLU A 43 6.22 9.03 22.62
CA GLU A 43 6.21 10.45 22.34
C GLU A 43 6.08 11.20 23.65
N LYS A 44 7.08 11.96 23.93
CA LYS A 44 6.94 13.01 24.92
C LYS A 44 5.87 13.99 24.37
N PRO A 45 4.87 14.39 25.18
CA PRO A 45 3.79 15.25 24.69
C PRO A 45 4.25 16.57 24.05
N GLN A 46 5.50 16.93 24.22
CA GLN A 46 6.09 18.19 23.75
C GLN A 46 6.95 18.03 22.50
N GLU A 47 7.21 16.81 22.04
CA GLU A 47 7.99 16.60 20.83
C GLU A 47 7.10 16.66 19.61
N SER A 48 7.27 17.71 18.78
CA SER A 48 6.61 17.80 17.48
C SER A 48 7.20 16.80 16.52
N LYS A 49 6.34 16.09 15.81
CA LYS A 49 6.71 15.21 14.68
C LYS A 49 6.60 15.92 13.34
N ILE A 50 6.20 17.18 13.37
CA ILE A 50 6.07 17.97 12.14
C ILE A 50 7.48 18.33 11.67
N VAL A 51 7.75 18.02 10.41
CA VAL A 51 8.97 18.43 9.70
C VAL A 51 8.62 19.39 8.59
N GLU A 52 9.57 20.21 8.17
CA GLU A 52 9.32 21.29 7.22
C GLU A 52 9.12 20.78 5.79
N THR A 53 9.89 19.76 5.40
CA THR A 53 9.88 19.26 4.02
C THR A 53 9.75 17.73 3.95
N LEU A 54 9.29 17.24 2.80
CA LEU A 54 9.28 15.80 2.51
C LEU A 54 10.68 15.21 2.50
N ALA A 55 11.66 15.95 1.99
CA ALA A 55 13.04 15.52 1.98
C ALA A 55 13.58 15.31 3.40
N ASP A 56 13.23 16.20 4.34
CA ASP A 56 13.62 16.04 5.75
C ASP A 56 12.94 14.86 6.41
N ALA A 57 11.64 14.65 6.11
CA ALA A 57 10.94 13.46 6.56
C ALA A 57 11.64 12.18 6.07
N LEU A 58 11.97 12.11 4.79
CA LEU A 58 12.65 10.97 4.20
C LEU A 58 14.06 10.74 4.81
N ARG A 59 14.83 11.81 5.04
CA ARG A 59 16.13 11.70 5.72
C ARG A 59 15.99 11.15 7.13
N GLN A 60 15.03 11.67 7.90
CA GLN A 60 14.76 11.19 9.26
C GLN A 60 14.27 9.73 9.29
N CYS A 61 13.53 9.29 8.27
CA CYS A 61 13.15 7.88 8.10
C CYS A 61 14.31 7.00 7.62
N GLY A 62 15.44 7.57 7.29
CA GLY A 62 16.61 6.84 6.83
C GLY A 62 16.53 6.35 5.38
N ALA A 63 15.83 7.11 4.52
CA ALA A 63 15.68 6.79 3.11
C ALA A 63 17.03 6.64 2.40
N LYS A 64 17.17 5.58 1.59
CA LYS A 64 18.40 5.20 0.87
C LYS A 64 18.07 4.59 -0.49
N ASP A 65 19.09 4.51 -1.33
CA ASP A 65 19.03 3.76 -2.60
C ASP A 65 18.54 2.33 -2.40
N GLY A 66 17.82 1.81 -3.36
CA GLY A 66 17.31 0.44 -3.36
C GLY A 66 16.09 0.19 -2.47
N MET A 67 15.63 1.18 -1.74
CA MET A 67 14.50 0.99 -0.82
C MET A 67 13.15 0.90 -1.52
N THR A 68 12.23 0.20 -0.86
CA THR A 68 10.82 0.11 -1.25
C THR A 68 10.00 1.09 -0.42
N PHE A 69 9.33 2.01 -1.10
CA PHE A 69 8.44 3.00 -0.52
C PHE A 69 6.98 2.55 -0.68
N SER A 70 6.25 2.51 0.43
CA SER A 70 4.87 2.05 0.45
C SER A 70 3.88 3.18 0.59
N PHE A 71 2.83 3.12 -0.25
CA PHE A 71 1.76 4.10 -0.28
C PHE A 71 0.41 3.42 -0.17
N HIS A 72 -0.42 3.93 0.72
CA HIS A 72 -1.83 3.58 0.79
C HIS A 72 -2.65 4.86 0.64
N HIS A 73 -3.36 4.97 -0.45
CA HIS A 73 -4.05 6.20 -0.84
C HIS A 73 -5.49 5.93 -1.27
N HIS A 74 -6.36 6.90 -1.12
CA HIS A 74 -7.78 6.80 -1.40
C HIS A 74 -8.32 7.84 -2.37
N LEU A 75 -7.57 8.89 -2.65
CA LEU A 75 -8.06 10.05 -3.39
C LEU A 75 -8.14 9.85 -4.91
N ARG A 76 -7.84 8.65 -5.38
CA ARG A 76 -7.89 8.28 -6.81
C ARG A 76 -7.14 9.30 -7.69
N ASN A 77 -7.83 9.96 -8.62
CA ASN A 77 -7.20 10.87 -9.56
C ASN A 77 -6.74 12.20 -8.94
N GLY A 78 -7.12 12.50 -7.70
CA GLY A 78 -6.66 13.67 -6.95
C GLY A 78 -5.52 13.39 -5.99
N ASP A 79 -4.98 12.16 -5.98
CA ASP A 79 -3.91 11.78 -5.07
C ASP A 79 -2.54 11.94 -5.73
N TYR A 80 -1.83 12.98 -5.31
CA TYR A 80 -0.47 13.27 -5.78
C TYR A 80 0.61 12.97 -4.75
N VAL A 81 0.28 12.37 -3.62
CA VAL A 81 1.25 12.10 -2.53
C VAL A 81 2.39 11.22 -3.02
N VAL A 82 2.09 10.19 -3.80
CA VAL A 82 3.13 9.33 -4.40
C VAL A 82 4.09 10.16 -5.24
N ASN A 83 3.56 11.03 -6.10
CA ASN A 83 4.37 11.89 -6.98
C ASN A 83 5.26 12.83 -6.16
N MET A 84 4.70 13.48 -5.13
CA MET A 84 5.42 14.42 -4.27
C MET A 84 6.57 13.73 -3.51
N VAL A 85 6.29 12.57 -2.93
CA VAL A 85 7.30 11.82 -2.18
C VAL A 85 8.39 11.28 -3.10
N MET A 86 8.01 10.71 -4.26
CA MET A 86 8.99 10.20 -5.23
C MET A 86 9.83 11.33 -5.82
N LYS A 87 9.24 12.50 -6.08
CA LYS A 87 9.99 13.67 -6.50
C LYS A 87 11.02 14.09 -5.45
N ALA A 88 10.61 14.23 -4.20
CA ALA A 88 11.54 14.58 -3.11
C ALA A 88 12.66 13.53 -2.96
N ALA A 89 12.33 12.25 -3.06
CA ALA A 89 13.32 11.18 -2.96
C ALA A 89 14.34 11.22 -4.12
N ILE A 90 13.85 11.43 -5.34
CA ILE A 90 14.68 11.31 -6.56
C ILE A 90 15.38 12.62 -6.89
N GLU A 91 14.65 13.75 -6.91
CA GLU A 91 15.19 15.02 -7.37
C GLU A 91 15.91 15.80 -6.27
N GLU A 92 15.40 15.75 -5.02
CA GLU A 92 16.01 16.50 -3.92
C GLU A 92 17.06 15.69 -3.15
N LEU A 93 16.84 14.37 -2.96
CA LEU A 93 17.77 13.51 -2.25
C LEU A 93 18.71 12.70 -3.17
N GLY A 94 18.45 12.69 -4.48
CA GLY A 94 19.27 11.96 -5.45
C GLY A 94 19.17 10.45 -5.36
N LEU A 95 18.10 9.92 -4.74
CA LEU A 95 17.95 8.48 -4.54
C LEU A 95 17.61 7.77 -5.85
N LYS A 96 18.06 6.54 -5.97
CA LYS A 96 17.94 5.69 -7.14
C LYS A 96 17.63 4.24 -6.78
N ASP A 97 17.33 3.45 -7.82
CA ASP A 97 17.00 2.03 -7.72
C ASP A 97 15.81 1.76 -6.76
N LEU A 98 14.85 2.70 -6.73
CA LEU A 98 13.70 2.64 -5.82
C LEU A 98 12.62 1.70 -6.33
N THR A 99 11.87 1.11 -5.40
CA THR A 99 10.64 0.34 -5.68
C THR A 99 9.44 1.04 -5.08
N ILE A 100 8.35 1.12 -5.82
CA ILE A 100 7.08 1.67 -5.35
C ILE A 100 6.12 0.53 -5.01
N ALA A 101 5.67 0.47 -3.77
CA ALA A 101 4.64 -0.46 -3.31
C ALA A 101 3.34 0.31 -3.02
N ALA A 102 2.45 0.40 -4.01
CA ALA A 102 1.21 1.16 -3.90
C ALA A 102 -0.03 0.28 -4.05
N THR A 103 -1.15 0.71 -3.46
CA THR A 103 -2.43 -0.02 -3.57
C THR A 103 -2.90 -0.08 -5.03
N SER A 104 -2.84 1.04 -5.73
CA SER A 104 -3.09 1.12 -7.17
C SER A 104 -2.37 2.34 -7.73
N LEU A 105 -2.02 2.27 -8.99
CA LEU A 105 -1.37 3.35 -9.72
C LEU A 105 -2.21 3.66 -10.97
N GLY A 106 -2.62 4.89 -11.11
CA GLY A 106 -3.48 5.37 -12.19
C GLY A 106 -2.87 6.59 -12.88
N GLU A 107 -3.65 7.24 -13.73
CA GLU A 107 -3.24 8.38 -14.54
C GLU A 107 -2.65 9.55 -13.73
N ALA A 108 -3.14 9.77 -12.49
CA ALA A 108 -2.56 10.78 -11.60
C ALA A 108 -1.06 10.56 -11.32
N HIS A 109 -0.59 9.32 -11.49
CA HIS A 109 0.80 8.92 -11.21
C HIS A 109 1.65 8.83 -12.50
N ASP A 110 1.11 9.19 -13.65
CA ASP A 110 1.82 9.14 -14.94
C ASP A 110 3.17 9.88 -14.97
N PRO A 111 3.38 10.98 -14.23
CA PRO A 111 4.70 11.60 -14.13
C PRO A 111 5.81 10.67 -13.62
N ILE A 112 5.47 9.64 -12.84
CA ILE A 112 6.44 8.66 -12.32
C ILE A 112 6.99 7.75 -13.43
N ALA A 113 6.29 7.64 -14.56
CA ALA A 113 6.77 6.85 -15.70
C ALA A 113 8.14 7.33 -16.20
N GLU A 114 8.44 8.62 -16.11
CA GLU A 114 9.74 9.18 -16.47
C GLU A 114 10.86 8.61 -15.59
N TYR A 115 10.63 8.48 -14.29
CA TYR A 115 11.62 7.87 -13.37
C TYR A 115 11.84 6.38 -13.64
N ILE A 116 10.83 5.68 -14.19
CA ILE A 116 11.01 4.29 -14.65
C ILE A 116 11.89 4.28 -15.91
N GLU A 117 11.59 5.12 -16.89
CA GLU A 117 12.35 5.23 -18.14
C GLU A 117 13.81 5.64 -17.89
N GLU A 118 14.05 6.50 -16.91
CA GLU A 118 15.39 6.90 -16.46
C GLU A 118 16.08 5.83 -15.58
N GLY A 119 15.39 4.77 -15.21
CA GLY A 119 15.92 3.69 -14.37
C GLY A 119 16.14 4.07 -12.91
N LYS A 120 15.54 5.14 -12.42
CA LYS A 120 15.54 5.57 -11.01
C LYS A 120 14.53 4.78 -10.18
N VAL A 121 13.38 4.45 -10.79
CA VAL A 121 12.40 3.50 -10.26
C VAL A 121 12.56 2.18 -11.01
N ILE A 122 12.95 1.15 -10.29
CA ILE A 122 13.30 -0.16 -10.88
C ILE A 122 12.25 -1.23 -10.67
N GLY A 123 11.34 -1.03 -9.71
CA GLY A 123 10.33 -2.02 -9.35
C GLY A 123 8.99 -1.40 -8.97
N ILE A 124 7.93 -2.15 -9.23
CA ILE A 124 6.55 -1.81 -8.87
C ILE A 124 5.90 -3.00 -8.19
N GLN A 125 5.25 -2.75 -7.04
CA GLN A 125 4.37 -3.69 -6.36
C GLN A 125 2.99 -3.02 -6.19
N THR A 126 1.95 -3.57 -6.80
CA THR A 126 0.63 -2.94 -6.79
C THR A 126 -0.49 -3.96 -6.97
N SER A 127 -1.72 -3.62 -6.66
CA SER A 127 -2.89 -4.43 -7.03
C SER A 127 -3.45 -4.08 -8.41
N GLY A 128 -3.02 -2.96 -8.99
CA GLY A 128 -3.40 -2.54 -10.33
C GLY A 128 -2.62 -1.33 -10.82
N ILE A 129 -2.34 -1.30 -12.10
CA ILE A 129 -1.58 -0.23 -12.75
C ILE A 129 -2.26 0.14 -14.07
N ARG A 130 -2.33 1.42 -14.40
CA ARG A 130 -3.00 1.96 -15.58
C ARG A 130 -2.24 3.19 -16.08
N GLY A 131 -2.78 3.79 -17.18
CA GLY A 131 -2.21 5.00 -17.77
C GLY A 131 -0.82 4.76 -18.36
N ARG A 132 -0.05 5.83 -18.49
CA ARG A 132 1.32 5.77 -19.00
C ARG A 132 2.21 4.84 -18.15
N MET A 133 2.02 4.84 -16.83
CA MET A 133 2.76 3.91 -15.97
C MET A 133 2.52 2.44 -16.34
N GLY A 134 1.25 2.08 -16.60
CA GLY A 134 0.91 0.73 -17.05
C GLY A 134 1.55 0.38 -18.39
N GLN A 135 1.62 1.36 -19.30
CA GLN A 135 2.25 1.21 -20.59
C GLN A 135 3.77 0.94 -20.48
N VAL A 136 4.52 1.79 -19.80
CA VAL A 136 5.97 1.62 -19.65
C VAL A 136 6.36 0.33 -18.94
N VAL A 137 5.54 -0.11 -17.98
CA VAL A 137 5.71 -1.41 -17.32
C VAL A 137 5.47 -2.56 -18.29
N SER A 138 4.41 -2.49 -19.11
CA SER A 138 4.08 -3.49 -20.11
C SER A 138 5.13 -3.57 -21.24
N GLU A 139 5.80 -2.47 -21.53
CA GLU A 139 6.92 -2.38 -22.46
C GLU A 139 8.24 -2.94 -21.89
N GLY A 140 8.23 -3.39 -20.61
CA GLY A 140 9.40 -3.99 -19.98
C GLY A 140 10.48 -2.99 -19.56
N LYS A 141 10.12 -1.74 -19.28
CA LYS A 141 11.08 -0.70 -18.85
C LYS A 141 11.57 -0.84 -17.41
N LEU A 142 10.89 -1.64 -16.57
CA LEU A 142 11.39 -1.94 -15.23
C LEU A 142 12.60 -2.86 -15.27
N LYS A 143 13.54 -2.65 -14.34
CA LYS A 143 14.69 -3.56 -14.17
C LYS A 143 14.28 -4.86 -13.47
N THR A 144 13.19 -4.84 -12.69
CA THR A 144 12.65 -6.02 -12.00
C THR A 144 11.22 -6.29 -12.45
N PRO A 145 10.73 -7.54 -12.39
CA PRO A 145 9.34 -7.84 -12.71
C PRO A 145 8.38 -7.05 -11.81
N ALA A 146 7.31 -6.51 -12.39
CA ALA A 146 6.23 -5.92 -11.61
C ALA A 146 5.52 -7.02 -10.79
N ILE A 147 5.28 -6.76 -9.52
CA ILE A 147 4.60 -7.69 -8.61
C ILE A 147 3.16 -7.25 -8.42
N ILE A 148 2.21 -8.06 -8.85
CA ILE A 148 0.79 -7.82 -8.59
C ILE A 148 0.41 -8.51 -7.29
N ARG A 149 0.03 -7.68 -6.29
CA ARG A 149 -0.38 -8.14 -4.96
C ARG A 149 -1.81 -7.76 -4.66
N SER A 150 -2.53 -8.65 -4.02
CA SER A 150 -3.81 -8.29 -3.40
C SER A 150 -3.60 -7.34 -2.21
N HIS A 151 -4.69 -6.68 -1.78
CA HIS A 151 -4.65 -5.87 -0.55
C HIS A 151 -4.21 -6.69 0.67
N GLY A 152 -4.63 -7.96 0.78
CA GLY A 152 -4.18 -8.86 1.84
C GLY A 152 -2.71 -9.30 1.72
N GLY A 153 -2.12 -9.25 0.54
CA GLY A 153 -0.70 -9.55 0.31
C GLY A 153 0.25 -8.42 0.75
N ARG A 154 -0.25 -7.19 0.89
CA ARG A 154 0.57 -6.05 1.32
C ARG A 154 1.05 -6.14 2.78
N PRO A 155 0.18 -6.41 3.78
CA PRO A 155 0.64 -6.63 5.14
C PRO A 155 1.72 -7.71 5.25
N ARG A 156 1.59 -8.78 4.47
CA ARG A 156 2.62 -9.83 4.44
C ARG A 156 3.97 -9.35 3.90
N ALA A 157 3.97 -8.49 2.88
CA ALA A 157 5.20 -7.89 2.37
C ALA A 157 5.86 -6.97 3.41
N ILE A 158 5.06 -6.23 4.18
CA ILE A 158 5.55 -5.40 5.28
C ILE A 158 6.15 -6.26 6.39
N GLU A 159 5.44 -7.31 6.80
CA GLU A 159 5.92 -8.27 7.81
C GLU A 159 7.20 -8.99 7.38
N ALA A 160 7.35 -9.27 6.10
CA ALA A 160 8.53 -9.91 5.52
C ALA A 160 9.72 -8.96 5.35
N GLY A 161 9.56 -7.66 5.65
CA GLY A 161 10.62 -6.67 5.49
C GLY A 161 10.88 -6.25 4.05
N GLU A 162 9.94 -6.50 3.12
CA GLU A 162 10.06 -6.07 1.73
C GLU A 162 9.77 -4.58 1.53
N VAL A 163 9.23 -3.92 2.55
CA VAL A 163 8.88 -2.49 2.57
C VAL A 163 9.74 -1.80 3.63
N HIS A 164 10.29 -0.65 3.27
CA HIS A 164 11.25 0.06 4.11
C HIS A 164 10.68 1.38 4.68
N ILE A 165 9.85 2.09 3.88
CA ILE A 165 9.23 3.38 4.23
C ILE A 165 7.78 3.37 3.79
#